data_6e84a4d8fbc68e62ea089d5cc785847b
#
_entry.id   6e84a4d8fbc68e62ea089d5cc785847b
#
_cell.length_a   1.000
_cell.length_b   1.000
_cell.length_c   1.000
_cell.angle_alpha   90.00
_cell.angle_beta   90.00
_cell.angle_gamma   90.00
#
_symmetry.space_group_name_H-M   'P 1'
#
loop_
_entity.id
_entity.type
_entity.pdbx_description
1 polymer ?
#
loop_
_entity_poly.entity_id
_entity_poly.type
_entity_poly.pdbx_seq_one_letter_code
_entity_poly.pdbx_strand_id
1 'polypeptide(L)'
;MPPTPTTPPEHPRVAEVARLLRAAGATGTVRHLPDSARTAAAAAAQLGVEVGAIANSLVFDVGGNPLLVLTSGAHRVDQTLVATLLGVPEVNRATPEFVRRHTGQAIGGVAPIGHPEPIGTLVDVELARHDQVWAAAGHPHTVFPTTYDELLGLTGGTAAEVGTGPTAAPVQQAAAR
;
A
#
# COMPACT_ATOMS: atom_id res chain seq x y z
N MET A 1 -11.54 41.88 2.25
CA MET A 1 -10.60 40.75 2.34
C MET A 1 -11.27 39.55 1.71
N PRO A 2 -10.66 38.89 0.74
CA PRO A 2 -11.19 37.62 0.26
C PRO A 2 -11.14 36.61 1.42
N PRO A 3 -12.12 35.73 1.56
CA PRO A 3 -12.07 34.70 2.59
C PRO A 3 -10.83 33.84 2.36
N THR A 4 -10.07 33.63 3.42
CA THR A 4 -8.97 32.68 3.42
C THR A 4 -9.55 31.32 3.02
N PRO A 5 -9.01 30.63 2.04
CA PRO A 5 -9.50 29.29 1.71
C PRO A 5 -9.30 28.42 2.95
N THR A 6 -10.39 28.05 3.58
CA THR A 6 -10.37 27.09 4.67
C THR A 6 -10.03 25.74 4.07
N THR A 7 -8.78 25.32 4.23
CA THR A 7 -8.39 23.97 3.87
C THR A 7 -9.26 23.00 4.65
N PRO A 8 -9.95 22.04 4.00
CA PRO A 8 -10.73 21.06 4.75
C PRO A 8 -9.85 20.38 5.80
N PRO A 9 -10.40 20.06 6.97
CA PRO A 9 -9.62 19.36 8.00
C PRO A 9 -9.09 18.05 7.43
N GLU A 10 -7.81 17.80 7.67
CA GLU A 10 -7.15 16.57 7.22
C GLU A 10 -7.81 15.36 7.90
N HIS A 11 -7.99 14.29 7.12
CA HIS A 11 -8.55 13.05 7.64
C HIS A 11 -7.64 12.52 8.77
N PRO A 12 -8.19 12.08 9.94
CA PRO A 12 -7.38 11.66 11.09
C PRO A 12 -6.34 10.60 10.78
N ARG A 13 -6.65 9.65 9.89
CA ARG A 13 -5.70 8.61 9.50
C ARG A 13 -4.54 9.16 8.68
N VAL A 14 -4.82 10.14 7.83
CA VAL A 14 -3.79 10.83 7.05
C VAL A 14 -2.87 11.65 7.96
N ALA A 15 -3.45 12.37 8.91
CA ALA A 15 -2.69 13.14 9.90
C ALA A 15 -1.76 12.23 10.71
N GLU A 16 -2.23 11.07 11.11
CA GLU A 16 -1.42 10.10 11.87
C GLU A 16 -0.27 9.54 11.01
N VAL A 17 -0.55 9.16 9.76
CA VAL A 17 0.49 8.70 8.83
C VAL A 17 1.54 9.79 8.63
N ALA A 18 1.11 11.03 8.38
CA ALA A 18 2.02 12.16 8.22
C ALA A 18 2.90 12.37 9.47
N ARG A 19 2.32 12.26 10.65
CA ARG A 19 3.05 12.36 11.92
C ARG A 19 4.11 11.26 12.05
N LEU A 20 3.76 10.02 11.73
CA LEU A 20 4.67 8.88 11.80
C LEU A 20 5.80 8.98 10.78
N LEU A 21 5.51 9.45 9.57
CA LEU A 21 6.53 9.68 8.55
C LEU A 21 7.57 10.69 9.06
N ARG A 22 7.12 11.81 9.63
CA ARG A 22 8.04 12.80 10.21
C ARG A 22 8.85 12.23 11.36
N ALA A 23 8.22 11.48 12.26
CA ALA A 23 8.91 10.86 13.39
C ALA A 23 9.98 9.85 12.95
N ALA A 24 9.75 9.17 11.85
CA ALA A 24 10.70 8.21 11.28
C ALA A 24 11.79 8.87 10.42
N GLY A 25 11.74 10.17 10.22
CA GLY A 25 12.70 10.89 9.38
C GLY A 25 12.51 10.63 7.87
N ALA A 26 11.31 10.26 7.47
CA ALA A 26 10.99 10.04 6.06
C ALA A 26 11.17 11.34 5.24
N THR A 27 11.68 11.20 4.03
CA THR A 27 11.97 12.35 3.17
C THR A 27 10.73 12.88 2.46
N GLY A 28 9.75 12.02 2.19
CA GLY A 28 8.53 12.39 1.47
C GLY A 28 7.43 12.90 2.39
N THR A 29 6.60 13.77 1.85
CA THR A 29 5.42 14.29 2.53
C THR A 29 4.15 13.82 1.85
N VAL A 30 3.06 13.76 2.61
CA VAL A 30 1.76 13.38 2.08
C VAL A 30 1.31 14.37 1.02
N ARG A 31 0.82 13.83 -0.11
CA ARG A 31 0.25 14.59 -1.22
C ARG A 31 -1.20 14.18 -1.40
N HIS A 32 -2.06 15.17 -1.61
CA HIS A 32 -3.46 14.94 -1.96
C HIS A 32 -3.62 14.80 -3.47
N LEU A 33 -4.40 13.79 -3.87
CA LEU A 33 -4.73 13.57 -5.28
C LEU A 33 -6.06 14.27 -5.60
N PRO A 34 -6.24 14.78 -6.83
CA PRO A 34 -7.50 15.39 -7.27
C PRO A 34 -8.68 14.42 -7.15
N ASP A 35 -8.46 13.16 -7.53
CA ASP A 35 -9.47 12.13 -7.51
C ASP A 35 -9.08 10.97 -6.63
N SER A 36 -10.06 10.18 -6.22
CA SER A 36 -9.82 8.94 -5.49
C SER A 36 -8.96 7.97 -6.30
N ALA A 37 -7.96 7.39 -5.67
CA ALA A 37 -7.07 6.41 -6.29
C ALA A 37 -7.11 5.10 -5.50
N ARG A 38 -8.15 4.31 -5.74
CA ARG A 38 -8.35 3.02 -5.07
C ARG A 38 -7.56 1.88 -5.71
N THR A 39 -6.95 2.14 -6.88
CA THR A 39 -6.12 1.18 -7.60
C THR A 39 -4.76 1.77 -7.90
N ALA A 40 -3.77 0.92 -8.07
CA ALA A 40 -2.42 1.34 -8.47
C ALA A 40 -2.43 2.08 -9.80
N ALA A 41 -3.22 1.61 -10.77
CA ALA A 41 -3.33 2.26 -12.07
C ALA A 41 -3.90 3.68 -11.97
N ALA A 42 -4.92 3.89 -11.14
CA ALA A 42 -5.51 5.21 -10.93
C ALA A 42 -4.52 6.17 -10.27
N ALA A 43 -3.77 5.70 -9.28
CA ALA A 43 -2.74 6.50 -8.62
C ALA A 43 -1.62 6.88 -9.62
N ALA A 44 -1.12 5.90 -10.37
CA ALA A 44 -0.06 6.12 -11.36
C ALA A 44 -0.47 7.14 -12.41
N ALA A 45 -1.70 7.06 -12.91
CA ALA A 45 -2.21 8.00 -13.90
C ALA A 45 -2.24 9.43 -13.37
N GLN A 46 -2.70 9.64 -12.14
CA GLN A 46 -2.76 10.97 -11.53
C GLN A 46 -1.37 11.53 -11.21
N LEU A 47 -0.42 10.66 -10.86
CA LEU A 47 0.94 11.07 -10.53
C LEU A 47 1.85 11.20 -11.76
N GLY A 48 1.43 10.68 -12.90
CA GLY A 48 2.25 10.68 -14.12
C GLY A 48 3.46 9.76 -14.02
N VAL A 49 3.32 8.63 -13.30
CA VAL A 49 4.39 7.65 -13.10
C VAL A 49 3.99 6.29 -13.65
N GLU A 50 4.97 5.40 -13.80
CA GLU A 50 4.70 4.02 -14.16
C GLU A 50 3.93 3.31 -13.04
N VAL A 51 3.02 2.42 -13.41
CA VAL A 51 2.23 1.67 -12.43
C VAL A 51 3.13 0.82 -11.51
N GLY A 52 4.27 0.36 -12.00
CA GLY A 52 5.24 -0.38 -11.20
C GLY A 52 5.85 0.42 -10.05
N ALA A 53 5.81 1.75 -10.13
CA ALA A 53 6.30 2.63 -9.08
C ALA A 53 5.28 2.84 -7.95
N ILE A 54 4.11 2.23 -8.03
CA ILE A 54 3.10 2.28 -6.97
C ILE A 54 3.31 1.07 -6.05
N ALA A 55 3.55 1.35 -4.78
CA ALA A 55 3.55 0.33 -3.73
C ALA A 55 2.10 0.12 -3.26
N ASN A 56 1.46 -0.87 -3.82
CA ASN A 56 0.07 -1.18 -3.54
C ASN A 56 -0.04 -1.98 -2.24
N SER A 57 -0.74 -1.46 -1.25
CA SER A 57 -0.91 -2.11 0.05
C SER A 57 -2.08 -3.09 0.01
N LEU A 58 -1.78 -4.37 0.12
CA LEU A 58 -2.78 -5.43 0.16
C LEU A 58 -2.71 -6.14 1.50
N VAL A 59 -3.86 -6.30 2.14
CA VAL A 59 -3.97 -7.05 3.40
C VAL A 59 -4.54 -8.43 3.11
N PHE A 60 -3.89 -9.43 3.66
CA PHE A 60 -4.33 -10.83 3.57
C PHE A 60 -4.66 -11.38 4.95
N ASP A 61 -5.52 -12.38 4.98
CA ASP A 61 -5.87 -13.14 6.16
C ASP A 61 -5.07 -14.45 6.16
N VAL A 62 -4.21 -14.62 7.15
CA VAL A 62 -3.39 -15.82 7.32
C VAL A 62 -3.79 -16.48 8.64
N GLY A 63 -4.77 -17.37 8.56
CA GLY A 63 -5.27 -18.06 9.74
C GLY A 63 -5.85 -17.14 10.82
N GLY A 64 -6.48 -16.05 10.43
CA GLY A 64 -7.03 -15.05 11.32
C GLY A 64 -6.08 -13.89 11.65
N ASN A 65 -4.84 -13.95 11.21
CA ASN A 65 -3.84 -12.91 11.44
C ASN A 65 -3.62 -12.07 10.17
N PRO A 66 -3.45 -10.75 10.30
CA PRO A 66 -3.22 -9.92 9.13
C PRO A 66 -1.78 -10.06 8.61
N LEU A 67 -1.66 -10.05 7.29
CA LEU A 67 -0.41 -9.91 6.58
C LEU A 67 -0.53 -8.72 5.62
N LEU A 68 0.41 -7.82 5.66
CA LEU A 68 0.50 -6.72 4.70
C LEU A 68 1.51 -7.08 3.62
N VAL A 69 1.10 -6.95 2.37
CA VAL A 69 1.99 -7.10 1.23
C VAL A 69 2.02 -5.77 0.48
N LEU A 70 3.20 -5.17 0.41
CA LEU A 70 3.46 -3.99 -0.42
C LEU A 70 3.95 -4.48 -1.76
N THR A 71 3.04 -4.64 -2.70
CA THR A 71 3.35 -5.15 -4.03
C THR A 71 3.50 -4.00 -5.03
N SER A 72 4.42 -4.15 -5.98
CA SER A 72 4.46 -3.25 -7.13
C SER A 72 3.13 -3.29 -7.88
N GLY A 73 2.65 -2.14 -8.32
CA GLY A 73 1.45 -2.08 -9.14
C GLY A 73 1.58 -2.81 -10.48
N ALA A 74 2.80 -3.15 -10.89
CA ALA A 74 3.06 -3.98 -12.07
C ALA A 74 2.95 -5.47 -11.80
N HIS A 75 2.84 -5.87 -10.53
CA HIS A 75 2.76 -7.25 -10.11
C HIS A 75 1.37 -7.62 -9.58
N ARG A 76 1.09 -8.91 -9.56
CA ARG A 76 -0.03 -9.48 -8.82
C ARG A 76 0.53 -10.41 -7.76
N VAL A 77 -0.03 -10.33 -6.56
CA VAL A 77 0.37 -11.21 -5.47
C VAL A 77 -0.07 -12.63 -5.79
N ASP A 78 0.89 -13.55 -5.74
CA ASP A 78 0.63 -14.98 -5.83
C ASP A 78 0.45 -15.53 -4.42
N GLN A 79 -0.78 -15.80 -4.04
CA GLN A 79 -1.11 -16.25 -2.69
C GLN A 79 -0.47 -17.60 -2.35
N THR A 80 -0.32 -18.49 -3.32
CA THR A 80 0.35 -19.78 -3.13
C THR A 80 1.84 -19.59 -2.88
N LEU A 81 2.48 -18.72 -3.64
CA LEU A 81 3.88 -18.39 -3.45
C LEU A 81 4.11 -17.78 -2.07
N VAL A 82 3.28 -16.82 -1.68
CA VAL A 82 3.37 -16.18 -0.36
C VAL A 82 3.16 -17.19 0.77
N ALA A 83 2.19 -18.09 0.62
CA ALA A 83 1.96 -19.16 1.61
C ALA A 83 3.20 -20.05 1.76
N THR A 84 3.84 -20.39 0.67
CA THR A 84 5.10 -21.17 0.67
C THR A 84 6.22 -20.41 1.37
N LEU A 85 6.39 -19.14 1.06
CA LEU A 85 7.40 -18.28 1.69
C LEU A 85 7.23 -18.20 3.20
N LEU A 86 5.99 -18.14 3.66
CA LEU A 86 5.67 -18.02 5.08
C LEU A 86 5.61 -19.37 5.80
N GLY A 87 5.61 -20.48 5.07
CA GLY A 87 5.47 -21.82 5.66
C GLY A 87 4.08 -22.05 6.26
N VAL A 88 3.04 -21.46 5.66
CA VAL A 88 1.66 -21.59 6.12
C VAL A 88 0.82 -22.36 5.10
N PRO A 89 -0.30 -22.98 5.53
CA PRO A 89 -1.14 -23.75 4.61
C PRO A 89 -1.77 -22.91 3.50
N GLU A 90 -2.21 -21.70 3.84
CA GLU A 90 -2.88 -20.83 2.87
C GLU A 90 -2.80 -19.36 3.28
N VAL A 91 -2.92 -18.49 2.27
CA VAL A 91 -3.05 -17.05 2.43
C VAL A 91 -4.33 -16.64 1.69
N ASN A 92 -5.26 -16.03 2.40
CA ASN A 92 -6.57 -15.70 1.87
C ASN A 92 -6.76 -14.20 1.74
N ARG A 93 -7.64 -13.79 0.83
CA ARG A 93 -8.04 -12.39 0.74
C ARG A 93 -8.76 -11.97 2.01
N ALA A 94 -8.43 -10.79 2.51
CA ALA A 94 -9.10 -10.21 3.67
C ALA A 94 -10.42 -9.55 3.24
N THR A 95 -11.44 -9.64 4.09
CA THR A 95 -12.67 -8.89 3.92
C THR A 95 -12.45 -7.41 4.26
N PRO A 96 -13.32 -6.49 3.77
CA PRO A 96 -13.23 -5.08 4.15
C PRO A 96 -13.26 -4.85 5.66
N GLU A 97 -14.05 -5.62 6.39
CA GLU A 97 -14.14 -5.56 7.86
C GLU A 97 -12.83 -5.98 8.52
N PHE A 98 -12.22 -7.05 8.01
CA PHE A 98 -10.92 -7.53 8.49
C PHE A 98 -9.85 -6.47 8.29
N VAL A 99 -9.77 -5.87 7.10
CA VAL A 99 -8.82 -4.80 6.79
C VAL A 99 -9.01 -3.63 7.75
N ARG A 100 -10.23 -3.16 7.91
CA ARG A 100 -10.53 -2.02 8.80
C ARG A 100 -10.21 -2.34 10.24
N ARG A 101 -10.50 -3.53 10.70
CA ARG A 101 -10.22 -3.96 12.07
C ARG A 101 -8.72 -3.91 12.37
N HIS A 102 -7.90 -4.43 11.46
CA HIS A 102 -6.47 -4.58 11.70
C HIS A 102 -5.64 -3.36 11.30
N THR A 103 -6.10 -2.55 10.36
CA THR A 103 -5.36 -1.37 9.91
C THR A 103 -5.95 -0.06 10.42
N GLY A 104 -7.21 -0.05 10.77
CA GLY A 104 -7.95 1.19 11.06
C GLY A 104 -8.23 2.01 9.81
N GLN A 105 -7.96 1.49 8.62
CA GLN A 105 -8.02 2.18 7.35
C GLN A 105 -8.86 1.39 6.35
N ALA A 106 -9.38 2.06 5.35
CA ALA A 106 -10.23 1.43 4.34
C ALA A 106 -9.41 0.88 3.17
N ILE A 107 -9.89 -0.20 2.56
CA ILE A 107 -9.32 -0.73 1.31
C ILE A 107 -9.18 0.41 0.29
N GLY A 108 -8.07 0.43 -0.42
CA GLY A 108 -7.73 1.44 -1.42
C GLY A 108 -6.96 2.62 -0.86
N GLY A 109 -6.92 2.78 0.46
CA GLY A 109 -6.17 3.85 1.11
C GLY A 109 -5.23 3.37 2.21
N VAL A 110 -5.03 2.06 2.34
CA VAL A 110 -4.20 1.49 3.41
C VAL A 110 -2.76 1.91 3.25
N ALA A 111 -2.25 2.64 4.24
CA ALA A 111 -0.85 3.03 4.31
C ALA A 111 0.02 1.86 4.79
N PRO A 112 1.33 1.88 4.49
CA PRO A 112 2.26 0.88 5.02
C PRO A 112 2.43 0.92 6.54
N ILE A 113 2.08 2.03 7.16
CA ILE A 113 2.25 2.30 8.59
C ILE A 113 0.98 2.91 9.20
N GLY A 114 0.96 3.08 10.51
CA GLY A 114 -0.17 3.70 11.20
C GLY A 114 -1.25 2.71 11.60
N HIS A 115 -0.91 1.46 11.77
CA HIS A 115 -1.83 0.41 12.18
C HIS A 115 -1.92 0.31 13.71
N PRO A 116 -3.08 -0.08 14.28
CA PRO A 116 -3.24 -0.20 15.73
C PRO A 116 -2.24 -1.17 16.37
N GLU A 117 -1.98 -2.28 15.71
CA GLU A 117 -1.01 -3.28 16.10
C GLU A 117 -0.02 -3.51 14.95
N PRO A 118 1.23 -3.87 15.24
CA PRO A 118 2.18 -4.19 14.19
C PRO A 118 1.68 -5.32 13.30
N ILE A 119 1.81 -5.14 11.99
CA ILE A 119 1.42 -6.15 11.01
C ILE A 119 2.67 -6.65 10.30
N GLY A 120 2.84 -7.97 10.24
CA GLY A 120 3.89 -8.59 9.45
C GLY A 120 3.79 -8.14 8.00
N THR A 121 4.89 -7.66 7.44
CA THR A 121 4.89 -6.99 6.13
C THR A 121 5.91 -7.62 5.19
N LEU A 122 5.47 -7.93 3.98
CA LEU A 122 6.36 -8.29 2.87
C LEU A 122 6.43 -7.11 1.90
N VAL A 123 7.63 -6.82 1.43
CA VAL A 123 7.89 -5.74 0.48
C VAL A 123 8.41 -6.34 -0.82
N ASP A 124 7.67 -6.13 -1.90
CA ASP A 124 7.98 -6.65 -3.22
C ASP A 124 9.32 -6.10 -3.72
N VAL A 125 10.24 -6.99 -4.03
CA VAL A 125 11.58 -6.62 -4.54
C VAL A 125 11.52 -5.87 -5.88
N GLU A 126 10.44 -6.00 -6.63
CA GLU A 126 10.22 -5.25 -7.87
C GLU A 126 10.23 -3.74 -7.65
N LEU A 127 9.81 -3.30 -6.47
CA LEU A 127 9.83 -1.87 -6.11
C LEU A 127 11.24 -1.27 -6.10
N ALA A 128 12.26 -2.11 -5.92
CA ALA A 128 13.66 -1.66 -5.95
C ALA A 128 14.13 -1.16 -7.33
N ARG A 129 13.38 -1.46 -8.38
CA ARG A 129 13.69 -0.98 -9.74
C ARG A 129 13.40 0.50 -9.96
N HIS A 130 12.66 1.11 -9.05
CA HIS A 130 12.26 2.50 -9.14
C HIS A 130 13.00 3.34 -8.12
N ASP A 131 13.57 4.47 -8.56
CA ASP A 131 14.25 5.41 -7.66
C ASP A 131 13.29 6.02 -6.65
N GLN A 132 12.04 6.17 -7.05
CA GLN A 132 10.97 6.65 -6.18
C GLN A 132 9.72 5.81 -6.38
N VAL A 133 9.10 5.44 -5.28
CA VAL A 133 7.82 4.73 -5.27
C VAL A 133 6.79 5.55 -4.49
N TRP A 134 5.53 5.24 -4.68
CA TRP A 134 4.42 5.96 -4.06
C TRP A 134 3.54 5.00 -3.30
N ALA A 135 3.22 5.33 -2.07
CA ALA A 135 2.35 4.52 -1.21
C ALA A 135 1.14 5.34 -0.75
N ALA A 136 0.04 4.66 -0.43
CA ALA A 136 -1.13 5.30 0.14
C ALA A 136 -0.84 5.85 1.54
N ALA A 137 -1.50 6.92 1.90
CA ALA A 137 -1.26 7.64 3.15
C ALA A 137 -2.45 7.59 4.12
N GLY A 138 -3.29 6.57 4.03
CA GLY A 138 -4.40 6.35 4.96
C GLY A 138 -5.78 6.70 4.42
N HIS A 139 -5.85 7.20 3.20
CA HIS A 139 -7.10 7.54 2.51
C HIS A 139 -6.91 7.45 0.99
N PRO A 140 -7.94 7.06 0.20
CA PRO A 140 -7.80 6.91 -1.25
C PRO A 140 -7.40 8.18 -2.01
N HIS A 141 -7.53 9.35 -1.42
CA HIS A 141 -7.09 10.62 -2.00
C HIS A 141 -5.68 11.04 -1.61
N THR A 142 -4.95 10.20 -0.89
CA THR A 142 -3.64 10.60 -0.35
C THR A 142 -2.57 9.56 -0.64
N VAL A 143 -1.39 10.06 -0.99
CA VAL A 143 -0.20 9.25 -1.24
C VAL A 143 1.02 9.96 -0.66
N PHE A 144 2.12 9.23 -0.52
CA PHE A 144 3.40 9.85 -0.21
C PHE A 144 4.51 9.21 -1.04
N PRO A 145 5.51 9.99 -1.46
CA PRO A 145 6.68 9.46 -2.15
C PRO A 145 7.63 8.83 -1.14
N THR A 146 8.24 7.74 -1.52
CA THR A 146 9.19 7.02 -0.69
C THR A 146 10.16 6.24 -1.57
N THR A 147 10.95 5.37 -0.98
CA THR A 147 11.83 4.45 -1.71
C THR A 147 11.62 3.03 -1.19
N TYR A 148 12.07 2.06 -1.98
CA TYR A 148 12.06 0.67 -1.55
C TYR A 148 12.76 0.49 -0.19
N ASP A 149 13.95 1.05 -0.05
CA ASP A 149 14.72 0.94 1.19
C ASP A 149 14.03 1.63 2.37
N GLU A 150 13.44 2.80 2.13
CA GLU A 150 12.68 3.51 3.15
C GLU A 150 11.45 2.72 3.60
N LEU A 151 10.74 2.06 2.66
CA LEU A 151 9.60 1.21 2.99
C LEU A 151 10.01 0.03 3.88
N LEU A 152 11.14 -0.60 3.60
CA LEU A 152 11.67 -1.66 4.47
C LEU A 152 11.94 -1.14 5.88
N GLY A 153 12.54 0.03 5.99
CA GLY A 153 12.82 0.65 7.28
C GLY A 153 11.55 1.07 8.03
N LEU A 154 10.62 1.70 7.35
CA LEU A 154 9.36 2.19 7.94
C LEU A 154 8.50 1.05 8.48
N THR A 155 8.46 -0.08 7.79
CA THR A 155 7.56 -1.19 8.12
C THR A 155 8.22 -2.28 8.95
N GLY A 156 9.54 -2.31 8.99
CA GLY A 156 10.26 -3.48 9.52
C GLY A 156 10.01 -4.74 8.68
N GLY A 157 9.59 -4.56 7.42
CA GLY A 157 9.18 -5.64 6.55
C GLY A 157 10.33 -6.44 5.98
N THR A 158 9.97 -7.54 5.34
CA THR A 158 10.91 -8.46 4.68
C THR A 158 10.79 -8.33 3.18
N ALA A 159 11.91 -8.17 2.50
CA ALA A 159 11.97 -8.18 1.04
C ALA A 159 11.62 -9.56 0.51
N ALA A 160 10.74 -9.63 -0.48
CA ALA A 160 10.31 -10.91 -1.04
C ALA A 160 9.84 -10.77 -2.49
N GLU A 161 9.94 -11.86 -3.23
CA GLU A 161 9.22 -12.01 -4.49
C GLU A 161 7.81 -12.48 -4.14
N VAL A 162 6.83 -11.60 -4.30
CA VAL A 162 5.45 -11.85 -3.85
C VAL A 162 4.50 -12.21 -4.99
N GLY A 163 4.97 -12.13 -6.22
CA GLY A 163 4.15 -12.40 -7.38
C GLY A 163 4.89 -12.19 -8.68
N THR A 164 4.13 -12.13 -9.75
CA THR A 164 4.65 -12.01 -11.11
C THR A 164 4.15 -10.74 -11.79
N GLY A 165 4.89 -10.32 -12.81
CA GLY A 165 4.57 -9.14 -13.59
C GLY A 165 3.27 -9.25 -14.38
N PRO A 166 2.91 -8.19 -15.11
CA PRO A 166 1.69 -8.11 -15.88
C PRO A 166 1.82 -8.92 -17.17
N THR A 167 1.76 -10.22 -17.03
CA THR A 167 1.72 -11.10 -18.19
C THR A 167 0.34 -11.01 -18.84
N ALA A 168 0.13 -11.79 -19.87
CA ALA A 168 -1.14 -11.83 -20.60
C ALA A 168 -2.36 -12.22 -19.73
N ALA A 169 -2.15 -12.54 -18.49
CA ALA A 169 -3.22 -13.00 -17.60
C ALA A 169 -3.97 -11.97 -16.77
N PRO A 170 -3.67 -10.66 -16.78
CA PRO A 170 -4.33 -9.72 -15.87
C PRO A 170 -5.84 -9.65 -16.06
N VAL A 171 -6.32 -9.76 -17.27
CA VAL A 171 -7.76 -9.73 -17.55
C VAL A 171 -8.46 -10.95 -16.99
N GLN A 172 -7.88 -12.13 -17.18
CA GLN A 172 -8.43 -13.37 -16.64
C GLN A 172 -8.46 -13.36 -15.13
N GLN A 173 -7.45 -12.82 -14.52
CA GLN A 173 -7.37 -12.70 -13.08
C GLN A 173 -8.42 -11.75 -12.52
N ALA A 174 -8.70 -10.67 -13.21
CA ALA A 174 -9.77 -9.76 -12.82
C ALA A 174 -11.13 -10.43 -12.90
N ALA A 175 -11.38 -11.21 -13.93
CA ALA A 175 -12.64 -11.92 -14.13
C ALA A 175 -12.83 -13.05 -13.11
N ALA A 176 -11.78 -13.65 -12.63
CA ALA A 176 -11.85 -14.79 -11.75
C ALA A 176 -12.18 -14.42 -10.29
N ARG A 177 -12.46 -13.15 -10.01
CA ARG A 177 -12.64 -12.72 -8.62
C ARG A 177 -13.70 -11.70 -8.46
#